data_00523c8cac244776a049d03dcecc5e45
#
_entry.id   00523c8cac244776a049d03dcecc5e45
#
_cell.length_a   1.000
_cell.length_b   1.000
_cell.length_c   1.000
_cell.angle_alpha   90.00
_cell.angle_beta   90.00
_cell.angle_gamma   90.00
#
_symmetry.space_group_name_H-M   'P 1'
#
loop_
_entity.id
_entity.type
_entity.pdbx_description
1 polymer ?
#
loop_
_entity_poly.entity_id
_entity_poly.type
_entity_poly.pdbx_seq_one_letter_code
_entity_poly.pdbx_strand_id
1 'polypeptide(L)'
;MPQIHLVTMCVVLGFGSQVGAEMLSLMLLGGVISRLISGVLVDFIGGVKTLLLGSSLQCMGLVLYYPTTEMSSLYVVSLIFGLSQGGIVPSYAIIVREYMPPQEAGARVGIVIMATVIGMAFGGWISGVIFDATNSYQLAILNGIMWNLINILIVSSLLFFGTAKPLKSKIA
;
A
#
# COMPACT_ATOMS: atom_id res chain seq x y z
N MET A 1 -2.16 -6.30 4.53
CA MET A 1 -3.12 -6.97 5.41
C MET A 1 -4.50 -7.09 4.76
N PRO A 2 -5.30 -6.06 4.39
CA PRO A 2 -6.65 -6.26 3.83
C PRO A 2 -6.72 -7.25 2.66
N GLN A 3 -5.85 -7.17 1.69
CA GLN A 3 -5.87 -8.07 0.52
C GLN A 3 -5.81 -9.57 0.86
N ILE A 4 -5.10 -9.94 1.92
CA ILE A 4 -4.91 -11.36 2.28
C ILE A 4 -6.07 -11.86 3.15
N HIS A 5 -6.59 -11.00 4.02
CA HIS A 5 -7.56 -11.39 5.03
C HIS A 5 -9.01 -10.96 4.74
N LEU A 6 -9.27 -10.21 3.65
CA LEU A 6 -10.60 -9.67 3.35
C LEU A 6 -11.67 -10.77 3.22
N VAL A 7 -11.36 -11.85 2.51
CA VAL A 7 -12.30 -12.96 2.34
C VAL A 7 -12.63 -13.61 3.68
N THR A 8 -11.59 -13.89 4.48
CA THR A 8 -11.77 -14.49 5.81
C THR A 8 -12.52 -13.55 6.75
N MET A 9 -12.26 -12.23 6.66
CA MET A 9 -12.99 -11.22 7.44
C MET A 9 -14.48 -11.21 7.08
N CYS A 10 -14.82 -11.30 5.79
CA CYS A 10 -16.22 -11.38 5.35
C CYS A 10 -16.90 -12.65 5.83
N VAL A 11 -16.21 -13.79 5.88
CA VAL A 11 -16.74 -15.04 6.44
C VAL A 11 -17.01 -14.89 7.93
N VAL A 12 -16.09 -14.31 8.69
CA VAL A 12 -16.24 -14.07 10.14
C VAL A 12 -17.40 -13.10 10.43
N LEU A 13 -17.62 -12.11 9.57
CA LEU A 13 -18.75 -11.17 9.67
C LEU A 13 -20.08 -11.78 9.21
N GLY A 14 -20.09 -13.04 8.72
CA GLY A 14 -21.31 -13.73 8.30
C GLY A 14 -21.78 -13.45 6.86
N PHE A 15 -21.01 -12.68 6.07
CA PHE A 15 -21.36 -12.35 4.67
C PHE A 15 -21.04 -13.48 3.67
N GLY A 16 -20.18 -14.43 4.07
CA GLY A 16 -19.75 -15.54 3.22
C GLY A 16 -18.53 -15.23 2.35
N SER A 17 -17.96 -16.30 1.80
CA SER A 17 -16.72 -16.23 1.01
C SER A 17 -16.90 -15.58 -0.36
N GLN A 18 -18.09 -15.73 -0.97
CA GLN A 18 -18.39 -15.15 -2.28
C GLN A 18 -18.37 -13.62 -2.23
N VAL A 19 -19.02 -13.01 -1.25
CA VAL A 19 -19.04 -11.55 -1.04
C VAL A 19 -17.61 -11.04 -0.78
N GLY A 20 -16.81 -11.79 -0.01
CA GLY A 20 -15.41 -11.47 0.22
C GLY A 20 -14.59 -11.50 -1.07
N ALA A 21 -14.83 -12.46 -1.95
CA ALA A 21 -14.15 -12.55 -3.25
C ALA A 21 -14.55 -11.42 -4.20
N GLU A 22 -15.83 -11.00 -4.20
CA GLU A 22 -16.29 -9.84 -4.97
C GLU A 22 -15.61 -8.55 -4.51
N MET A 23 -15.57 -8.31 -3.19
CA MET A 23 -14.88 -7.15 -2.61
C MET A 23 -13.39 -7.15 -2.92
N LEU A 24 -12.74 -8.33 -2.87
CA LEU A 24 -11.33 -8.46 -3.23
C LEU A 24 -11.11 -8.15 -4.72
N SER A 25 -11.99 -8.63 -5.59
CA SER A 25 -11.94 -8.34 -7.03
C SER A 25 -12.08 -6.85 -7.31
N LEU A 26 -12.98 -6.17 -6.62
CA LEU A 26 -13.18 -4.73 -6.71
C LEU A 26 -11.95 -3.96 -6.21
N MET A 27 -11.34 -4.40 -5.10
CA MET A 27 -10.09 -3.85 -4.58
C MET A 27 -8.94 -3.99 -5.57
N LEU A 28 -8.79 -5.17 -6.21
CA LEU A 28 -7.75 -5.41 -7.21
C LEU A 28 -7.97 -4.58 -8.47
N LEU A 29 -9.21 -4.42 -8.92
CA LEU A 29 -9.57 -3.55 -10.04
C LEU A 29 -9.18 -2.09 -9.72
N GLY A 30 -9.54 -1.60 -8.53
CA GLY A 30 -9.11 -0.29 -8.05
C GLY A 30 -7.58 -0.14 -8.04
N GLY A 31 -6.86 -1.20 -7.65
CA GLY A 31 -5.40 -1.25 -7.68
C GLY A 31 -4.80 -1.13 -9.09
N VAL A 32 -5.42 -1.73 -10.10
CA VAL A 32 -5.01 -1.59 -11.51
C VAL A 32 -5.20 -0.15 -11.98
N ILE A 33 -6.38 0.43 -11.75
CA ILE A 33 -6.68 1.82 -12.10
C ILE A 33 -5.69 2.78 -11.41
N SER A 34 -5.44 2.56 -10.12
CA SER A 34 -4.50 3.36 -9.34
C SER A 34 -3.08 3.31 -9.90
N ARG A 35 -2.62 2.16 -10.40
CA ARG A 35 -1.28 2.04 -11.03
C ARG A 35 -1.15 2.91 -12.27
N LEU A 36 -2.18 2.94 -13.11
CA LEU A 36 -2.19 3.80 -14.32
C LEU A 36 -2.16 5.28 -13.94
N ILE A 37 -3.01 5.69 -12.99
CA ILE A 37 -3.06 7.08 -12.51
C ILE A 37 -1.72 7.47 -11.86
N SER A 38 -1.18 6.62 -11.01
CA SER A 38 0.08 6.88 -10.31
C SER A 38 1.27 6.94 -11.27
N GLY A 39 1.25 6.15 -12.36
CA GLY A 39 2.26 6.23 -13.42
C GLY A 39 2.31 7.62 -14.05
N VAL A 40 1.16 8.18 -14.40
CA VAL A 40 1.05 9.55 -14.91
C VAL A 40 1.45 10.57 -13.83
N LEU A 41 0.98 10.40 -12.61
CA LEU A 41 1.22 11.32 -11.50
C LEU A 41 2.72 11.46 -11.18
N VAL A 42 3.46 10.34 -11.23
CA VAL A 42 4.91 10.34 -11.01
C VAL A 42 5.66 11.24 -11.98
N ASP A 43 5.22 11.31 -13.24
CA ASP A 43 5.87 12.15 -14.25
C ASP A 43 5.73 13.64 -13.91
N PHE A 44 4.68 14.04 -13.20
CA PHE A 44 4.44 15.44 -12.80
C PHE A 44 5.05 15.80 -11.45
N ILE A 45 4.94 14.95 -10.44
CA ILE A 45 5.32 15.30 -9.06
C ILE A 45 6.53 14.53 -8.52
N GLY A 46 7.01 13.52 -9.28
CA GLY A 46 8.15 12.67 -8.91
C GLY A 46 7.78 11.50 -7.99
N GLY A 47 8.69 10.52 -7.89
CA GLY A 47 8.43 9.25 -7.22
C GLY A 47 8.17 9.37 -5.72
N VAL A 48 8.96 10.19 -4.99
CA VAL A 48 8.84 10.33 -3.53
C VAL A 48 7.50 10.95 -3.12
N LYS A 49 7.06 12.00 -3.83
CA LYS A 49 5.78 12.67 -3.53
C LYS A 49 4.59 11.76 -3.86
N THR A 50 4.67 10.99 -4.95
CA THR A 50 3.64 10.02 -5.34
C THR A 50 3.56 8.90 -4.30
N LEU A 51 4.70 8.41 -3.79
CA LEU A 51 4.75 7.43 -2.72
C LEU A 51 4.11 7.97 -1.43
N LEU A 52 4.43 9.21 -1.04
CA LEU A 52 3.84 9.84 0.14
C LEU A 52 2.33 9.97 0.01
N LEU A 53 1.84 10.43 -1.15
CA LEU A 53 0.41 10.55 -1.43
C LEU A 53 -0.29 9.18 -1.33
N GLY A 54 0.25 8.15 -1.99
CA GLY A 54 -0.28 6.79 -1.97
C GLY A 54 -0.32 6.21 -0.55
N SER A 55 0.77 6.38 0.23
CA SER A 55 0.85 5.92 1.62
C SER A 55 -0.15 6.64 2.52
N SER A 56 -0.36 7.95 2.32
CA SER A 56 -1.34 8.74 3.09
C SER A 56 -2.77 8.30 2.78
N LEU A 57 -3.10 8.10 1.49
CA LEU A 57 -4.40 7.59 1.08
C LEU A 57 -4.63 6.16 1.58
N GLN A 58 -3.60 5.32 1.58
CA GLN A 58 -3.67 3.95 2.13
C GLN A 58 -3.92 3.97 3.64
N CYS A 59 -3.27 4.87 4.38
CA CYS A 59 -3.51 5.05 5.82
C CYS A 59 -4.98 5.40 6.07
N MET A 60 -5.51 6.36 5.31
CA MET A 60 -6.92 6.74 5.39
C MET A 60 -7.85 5.57 5.07
N GLY A 61 -7.55 4.77 4.04
CA GLY A 61 -8.28 3.56 3.72
C GLY A 61 -8.28 2.54 4.87
N LEU A 62 -7.15 2.32 5.54
CA LEU A 62 -7.06 1.44 6.71
C LEU A 62 -7.88 1.98 7.90
N VAL A 63 -7.87 3.29 8.13
CA VAL A 63 -8.70 3.92 9.17
C VAL A 63 -10.18 3.74 8.86
N LEU A 64 -10.60 3.81 7.61
CA LEU A 64 -11.99 3.57 7.21
C LEU A 64 -12.40 2.10 7.41
N TYR A 65 -11.49 1.13 7.28
CA TYR A 65 -11.78 -0.27 7.57
C TYR A 65 -12.05 -0.54 9.05
N TYR A 66 -11.46 0.24 9.95
CA TYR A 66 -11.49 -0.03 11.39
C TYR A 66 -12.92 -0.08 11.99
N PRO A 67 -13.81 0.89 11.72
CA PRO A 67 -15.18 0.89 12.24
C PRO A 67 -16.17 0.12 11.36
N THR A 68 -15.78 -0.33 10.16
CA THR A 68 -16.71 -0.77 9.13
C THR A 68 -17.09 -2.24 9.32
N THR A 69 -18.36 -2.48 9.61
CA THR A 69 -18.95 -3.83 9.75
C THR A 69 -20.14 -4.08 8.80
N GLU A 70 -20.62 -3.05 8.10
CA GLU A 70 -21.73 -3.17 7.17
C GLU A 70 -21.23 -3.55 5.76
N MET A 71 -21.98 -4.41 5.09
CA MET A 71 -21.64 -4.95 3.77
C MET A 71 -21.43 -3.84 2.72
N SER A 72 -22.36 -2.89 2.62
CA SER A 72 -22.27 -1.78 1.66
C SER A 72 -21.04 -0.89 1.86
N SER A 73 -20.75 -0.58 3.11
CA SER A 73 -19.58 0.22 3.49
C SER A 73 -18.28 -0.52 3.19
N LEU A 74 -18.23 -1.85 3.39
CA LEU A 74 -17.06 -2.67 3.07
C LEU A 74 -16.74 -2.68 1.57
N TYR A 75 -17.75 -2.71 0.69
CA TYR A 75 -17.53 -2.58 -0.76
C TYR A 75 -16.87 -1.24 -1.12
N VAL A 76 -17.40 -0.14 -0.58
CA VAL A 76 -16.86 1.20 -0.84
C VAL A 76 -15.44 1.34 -0.30
N VAL A 77 -15.20 0.90 0.92
CA VAL A 77 -13.86 0.97 1.55
C VAL A 77 -12.86 0.07 0.82
N SER A 78 -13.27 -1.10 0.32
CA SER A 78 -12.44 -1.98 -0.48
C SER A 78 -11.98 -1.31 -1.78
N LEU A 79 -12.88 -0.63 -2.48
CA LEU A 79 -12.54 0.13 -3.69
C LEU A 79 -11.58 1.28 -3.38
N ILE A 80 -11.88 2.10 -2.35
CA ILE A 80 -11.01 3.21 -1.92
C ILE A 80 -9.62 2.70 -1.54
N PHE A 81 -9.55 1.62 -0.80
CA PHE A 81 -8.28 1.00 -0.43
C PHE A 81 -7.50 0.51 -1.66
N GLY A 82 -8.17 -0.13 -2.62
CA GLY A 82 -7.57 -0.53 -3.89
C GLY A 82 -7.00 0.64 -4.66
N LEU A 83 -7.77 1.73 -4.79
CA LEU A 83 -7.35 2.96 -5.45
C LEU A 83 -6.16 3.65 -4.75
N SER A 84 -6.01 3.48 -3.45
CA SER A 84 -4.94 4.14 -2.69
C SER A 84 -3.61 3.38 -2.75
N GLN A 85 -3.62 2.04 -2.83
CA GLN A 85 -2.38 1.26 -2.69
C GLN A 85 -1.68 0.93 -4.01
N GLY A 86 -2.38 1.01 -5.16
CA GLY A 86 -1.85 0.51 -6.43
C GLY A 86 -0.58 1.20 -6.92
N GLY A 87 -0.40 2.48 -6.58
CA GLY A 87 0.77 3.27 -6.97
C GLY A 87 2.01 3.12 -6.08
N ILE A 88 1.91 2.50 -4.91
CA ILE A 88 3.00 2.46 -3.92
C ILE A 88 4.19 1.66 -4.43
N VAL A 89 3.98 0.42 -4.86
CA VAL A 89 5.07 -0.47 -5.32
C VAL A 89 5.78 0.07 -6.58
N PRO A 90 5.09 0.54 -7.64
CA PRO A 90 5.75 1.17 -8.76
C PRO A 90 6.56 2.42 -8.38
N SER A 91 6.12 3.21 -7.41
CA SER A 91 6.84 4.40 -6.96
C SER A 91 8.23 4.07 -6.42
N TYR A 92 8.41 2.95 -5.72
CA TYR A 92 9.73 2.52 -5.26
C TYR A 92 10.71 2.29 -6.41
N ALA A 93 10.28 1.61 -7.48
CA ALA A 93 11.11 1.37 -8.65
C ALA A 93 11.52 2.68 -9.34
N ILE A 94 10.60 3.65 -9.39
CA ILE A 94 10.86 4.95 -10.00
C ILE A 94 11.81 5.77 -9.14
N ILE A 95 11.65 5.80 -7.81
CA ILE A 95 12.56 6.46 -6.88
C ILE A 95 13.99 5.93 -7.07
N VAL A 96 14.18 4.61 -7.16
CA VAL A 96 15.50 4.03 -7.42
C VAL A 96 16.09 4.57 -8.73
N ARG A 97 15.29 4.67 -9.80
CA ARG A 97 15.73 5.21 -11.09
C ARG A 97 16.00 6.70 -11.08
N GLU A 98 15.30 7.46 -10.25
CA GLU A 98 15.51 8.90 -10.11
C GLU A 98 16.81 9.25 -9.39
N TYR A 99 17.21 8.45 -8.40
CA TYR A 99 18.32 8.76 -7.50
C TYR A 99 19.57 7.92 -7.71
N MET A 100 19.50 6.82 -8.47
CA MET A 100 20.61 5.87 -8.64
C MET A 100 21.10 5.82 -10.09
N PRO A 101 22.42 5.51 -10.31
CA PRO A 101 22.97 5.36 -11.65
C PRO A 101 22.24 4.29 -12.47
N PRO A 102 21.99 4.50 -13.77
CA PRO A 102 21.27 3.54 -14.62
C PRO A 102 21.90 2.13 -14.65
N GLN A 103 23.23 2.05 -14.54
CA GLN A 103 23.98 0.79 -14.58
C GLN A 103 23.62 -0.15 -13.42
N GLU A 104 23.28 0.39 -12.26
CA GLU A 104 22.95 -0.37 -11.05
C GLU A 104 21.44 -0.42 -10.79
N ALA A 105 20.64 0.35 -11.52
CA ALA A 105 19.21 0.53 -11.24
C ALA A 105 18.43 -0.80 -11.27
N GLY A 106 18.78 -1.73 -12.17
CA GLY A 106 18.12 -3.03 -12.26
C GLY A 106 18.27 -3.88 -11.00
N ALA A 107 19.50 -4.04 -10.52
CA ALA A 107 19.77 -4.81 -9.30
C ALA A 107 19.13 -4.16 -8.06
N ARG A 108 19.22 -2.84 -7.93
CA ARG A 108 18.66 -2.08 -6.80
C ARG A 108 17.13 -2.12 -6.79
N VAL A 109 16.48 -1.99 -7.96
CA VAL A 109 15.03 -2.18 -8.08
C VAL A 109 14.62 -3.59 -7.65
N GLY A 110 15.37 -4.62 -8.07
CA GLY A 110 15.13 -6.00 -7.66
C GLY A 110 15.18 -6.18 -6.14
N ILE A 111 16.20 -5.62 -5.47
CA ILE A 111 16.34 -5.66 -4.00
C ILE A 111 15.16 -4.97 -3.32
N VAL A 112 14.75 -3.80 -3.79
CA VAL A 112 13.64 -3.05 -3.19
C VAL A 112 12.31 -3.79 -3.38
N ILE A 113 12.07 -4.35 -4.57
CA ILE A 113 10.85 -5.16 -4.81
C ILE A 113 10.87 -6.41 -3.93
N MET A 114 12.01 -7.10 -3.80
CA MET A 114 12.15 -8.25 -2.92
C MET A 114 11.84 -7.87 -1.46
N ALA A 115 12.38 -6.76 -0.97
CA ALA A 115 12.09 -6.26 0.37
C ALA A 115 10.59 -5.95 0.57
N THR A 116 9.92 -5.38 -0.45
CA THR A 116 8.47 -5.14 -0.37
C THR A 116 7.66 -6.43 -0.32
N VAL A 117 8.04 -7.46 -1.09
CA VAL A 117 7.37 -8.77 -1.06
C VAL A 117 7.55 -9.44 0.30
N ILE A 118 8.77 -9.43 0.86
CA ILE A 118 9.05 -9.95 2.21
C ILE A 118 8.22 -9.19 3.26
N GLY A 119 8.17 -7.86 3.17
CA GLY A 119 7.37 -7.03 4.07
C GLY A 119 5.86 -7.34 3.98
N MET A 120 5.35 -7.57 2.77
CA MET A 120 3.94 -7.97 2.58
C MET A 120 3.65 -9.34 3.17
N ALA A 121 4.54 -10.33 2.97
CA ALA A 121 4.40 -11.67 3.53
C ALA A 121 4.41 -11.63 5.06
N PHE A 122 5.38 -10.91 5.63
CA PHE A 122 5.51 -10.75 7.08
C PHE A 122 4.30 -10.01 7.69
N GLY A 123 3.85 -8.93 7.06
CA GLY A 123 2.66 -8.19 7.50
C GLY A 123 1.38 -9.01 7.41
N GLY A 124 1.25 -9.87 6.40
CA GLY A 124 0.13 -10.83 6.30
C GLY A 124 0.17 -11.86 7.42
N TRP A 125 1.35 -12.46 7.66
CA TRP A 125 1.55 -13.45 8.72
C TRP A 125 1.27 -12.87 10.11
N ILE A 126 1.84 -11.72 10.47
CA ILE A 126 1.56 -11.06 11.77
C ILE A 126 0.07 -10.79 11.94
N SER A 127 -0.61 -10.33 10.89
CA SER A 127 -2.05 -10.07 10.96
C SER A 127 -2.87 -11.34 11.24
N GLY A 128 -2.44 -12.50 10.70
CA GLY A 128 -3.01 -13.81 11.03
C GLY A 128 -2.78 -14.18 12.48
N VAL A 129 -1.54 -14.07 12.96
CA VAL A 129 -1.19 -14.37 14.38
C VAL A 129 -1.98 -13.48 15.34
N ILE A 130 -2.14 -12.19 15.04
CA ILE A 130 -2.96 -11.29 15.86
C ILE A 130 -4.42 -11.77 15.88
N PHE A 131 -4.97 -12.14 14.72
CA PHE A 131 -6.33 -12.65 14.64
C PHE A 131 -6.50 -13.94 15.42
N ASP A 132 -5.59 -14.91 15.27
CA ASP A 132 -5.64 -16.20 15.99
C ASP A 132 -5.57 -16.03 17.52
N ALA A 133 -4.82 -15.02 17.98
CA ALA A 133 -4.69 -14.72 19.40
C ALA A 133 -5.87 -13.93 19.99
N THR A 134 -6.55 -13.10 19.18
CA THR A 134 -7.53 -12.12 19.68
C THR A 134 -8.94 -12.31 19.13
N ASN A 135 -9.11 -13.17 18.12
CA ASN A 135 -10.34 -13.34 17.35
C ASN A 135 -10.91 -12.01 16.80
N SER A 136 -10.02 -11.01 16.57
CA SER A 136 -10.42 -9.68 16.13
C SER A 136 -9.53 -9.15 15.01
N TYR A 137 -10.13 -8.77 13.90
CA TYR A 137 -9.43 -8.07 12.82
C TYR A 137 -9.13 -6.61 13.15
N GLN A 138 -9.80 -6.00 14.14
CA GLN A 138 -9.58 -4.60 14.52
C GLN A 138 -8.13 -4.36 14.97
N LEU A 139 -7.58 -5.26 15.81
CA LEU A 139 -6.18 -5.16 16.25
C LEU A 139 -5.19 -5.38 15.10
N ALA A 140 -5.51 -6.26 14.16
CA ALA A 140 -4.70 -6.47 12.97
C ALA A 140 -4.71 -5.22 12.05
N ILE A 141 -5.85 -4.52 11.93
CA ILE A 141 -5.96 -3.25 11.19
C ILE A 141 -5.15 -2.15 11.89
N LEU A 142 -5.24 -2.03 13.22
CA LEU A 142 -4.44 -1.07 14.00
C LEU A 142 -2.94 -1.30 13.83
N ASN A 143 -2.48 -2.55 13.85
CA ASN A 143 -1.10 -2.89 13.54
C ASN A 143 -0.71 -2.41 12.12
N GLY A 144 -1.58 -2.60 11.13
CA GLY A 144 -1.37 -2.11 9.76
C GLY A 144 -1.28 -0.59 9.68
N ILE A 145 -2.13 0.14 10.41
CA ILE A 145 -2.09 1.61 10.50
C ILE A 145 -0.76 2.07 11.11
N MET A 146 -0.32 1.44 12.19
CA MET A 146 0.95 1.78 12.85
C MET A 146 2.14 1.65 11.89
N TRP A 147 2.27 0.53 11.19
CA TRP A 147 3.34 0.34 10.20
C TRP A 147 3.26 1.32 9.04
N ASN A 148 2.04 1.66 8.60
CA ASN A 148 1.84 2.66 7.55
C ASN A 148 2.24 4.07 8.00
N LEU A 149 1.94 4.45 9.24
CA LEU A 149 2.39 5.72 9.82
C LEU A 149 3.91 5.80 9.89
N ILE A 150 4.60 4.72 10.30
CA ILE A 150 6.07 4.65 10.28
C ILE A 150 6.60 4.86 8.85
N ASN A 151 5.98 4.22 7.86
CA ASN A 151 6.34 4.42 6.46
C ASN A 151 6.16 5.88 6.02
N ILE A 152 5.03 6.51 6.36
CA ILE A 152 4.78 7.92 6.05
C ILE A 152 5.83 8.83 6.71
N LEU A 153 6.21 8.58 7.95
CA LEU A 153 7.25 9.33 8.64
C LEU A 153 8.62 9.20 7.94
N ILE A 154 9.00 7.98 7.55
CA ILE A 154 10.26 7.73 6.81
C ILE A 154 10.25 8.47 5.47
N VAL A 155 9.17 8.34 4.69
CA VAL A 155 9.06 8.99 3.37
C VAL A 155 9.04 10.51 3.50
N SER A 156 8.33 11.04 4.51
CA SER A 156 8.33 12.47 4.80
C SER A 156 9.72 12.97 5.19
N SER A 157 10.46 12.23 6.01
CA SER A 157 11.83 12.59 6.38
C SER A 157 12.76 12.64 5.16
N LEU A 158 12.61 11.72 4.23
CA LEU A 158 13.34 11.74 2.96
C LEU A 158 13.01 12.97 2.12
N LEU A 159 11.75 13.43 2.15
CA LEU A 159 11.32 14.60 1.39
C LEU A 159 11.85 15.91 1.99
N PHE A 160 11.85 16.04 3.33
CA PHE A 160 12.19 17.29 4.01
C PHE A 160 13.69 17.40 4.35
N PHE A 161 14.35 16.28 4.65
CA PHE A 161 15.76 16.26 5.08
C PHE A 161 16.69 15.60 4.06
N GLY A 162 16.14 14.98 2.98
CA GLY A 162 16.94 14.35 1.93
C GLY A 162 17.76 15.40 1.17
N THR A 163 19.09 15.30 1.26
CA THR A 163 20.03 16.18 0.53
C THR A 163 20.30 15.71 -0.90
N ALA A 164 19.87 14.50 -1.24
CA ALA A 164 20.08 13.92 -2.56
C ALA A 164 19.14 14.56 -3.60
N LYS A 165 19.74 15.16 -4.64
CA LYS A 165 18.97 15.67 -5.79
C LYS A 165 18.76 14.55 -6.81
N PRO A 166 17.57 14.47 -7.45
CA PRO A 166 17.34 13.52 -8.54
C PRO A 166 18.37 13.70 -9.67
N LEU A 167 18.81 12.59 -10.25
CA LEU A 167 19.79 12.63 -11.36
C LEU A 167 19.25 13.34 -12.60
N LYS A 168 17.95 13.31 -12.84
CA LYS A 168 17.29 14.06 -13.92
C LYS A 168 17.52 15.57 -13.87
N SER A 169 17.80 16.16 -12.72
CA SER A 169 18.05 17.59 -12.60
C SER A 169 19.48 18.01 -13.06
N LYS A 170 20.34 17.03 -13.42
CA LYS A 170 21.71 17.28 -13.87
C LYS A 170 21.88 17.28 -15.40
N ILE A 171 20.81 16.97 -16.14
CA ILE A 171 20.85 16.82 -17.62
C ILE A 171 20.04 17.95 -18.31
N ALA A 172 19.41 18.83 -17.55
CA ALA A 172 18.81 20.07 -18.00
C ALA A 172 19.70 21.25 -17.63
#